data_a097993a36bb8dbd15bbea4629ef586a
#
_entry.id   a097993a36bb8dbd15bbea4629ef586a
#
_cell.length_a   1.000
_cell.length_b   1.000
_cell.length_c   1.000
_cell.angle_alpha   90.00
_cell.angle_beta   90.00
_cell.angle_gamma   90.00
#
_symmetry.space_group_name_H-M   'P 1'
#
loop_
_entity.id
_entity.type
_entity.pdbx_description
1 polymer ?
#
loop_
_entity_poly.entity_id
_entity_poly.type
_entity_poly.pdbx_seq_one_letter_code
_entity_poly.pdbx_strand_id
1 'polypeptide(L)'
;MCRTVAGAVFKRGKNGERLVYKLRRENEMAKTRSLPDKYYDKDYEHNGIHRVPLWRIAGYALNNTATNVYLMMMNYATYYLMGWVGVGMMLASSLSMIMRIWDGVTDPFVGFMVDKTNGKFGKNRPFIVIGQIILCVTSWVAFHVTHKLPQGVRFPFYVVVLMVYYLGYTCQCVVTKSAQSCVTNDPKQRPMFASFDGVFNTILFTVLAIVVANIANKYADVGNYTSTQFFHEFWMMTAIMSVSYTHLRAHET
;
A
#
# COMPACT_ATOMS: atom_id res chain seq x y z
N MET A 1 2.92 -11.34 -12.36
CA MET A 1 3.56 -12.61 -12.74
C MET A 1 5.06 -12.54 -12.43
N CYS A 2 5.40 -12.59 -11.14
CA CYS A 2 6.79 -12.66 -10.67
C CYS A 2 7.14 -14.15 -10.51
N ARG A 3 7.62 -14.81 -11.54
CA ARG A 3 8.25 -16.14 -11.43
C ARG A 3 9.74 -15.93 -11.30
N THR A 4 10.27 -16.31 -10.16
CA THR A 4 11.67 -16.33 -9.80
C THR A 4 12.48 -17.11 -10.83
N VAL A 5 13.38 -16.43 -11.55
CA VAL A 5 14.45 -17.08 -12.29
C VAL A 5 15.63 -17.25 -11.31
N ALA A 6 15.51 -18.22 -10.42
CA ALA A 6 16.61 -18.68 -9.60
C ALA A 6 16.77 -20.19 -9.82
N GLY A 7 17.88 -20.58 -10.44
CA GLY A 7 18.26 -21.97 -10.55
C GLY A 7 18.88 -22.39 -11.89
N ALA A 8 19.87 -21.66 -12.35
CA ALA A 8 20.73 -22.19 -13.41
C ALA A 8 22.10 -22.52 -12.82
N VAL A 9 22.29 -23.79 -12.44
CA VAL A 9 23.60 -24.35 -12.11
C VAL A 9 24.48 -24.31 -13.37
N PHE A 10 25.58 -23.58 -13.27
CA PHE A 10 26.56 -23.40 -14.33
C PHE A 10 27.35 -24.69 -14.52
N LYS A 11 26.98 -25.53 -15.48
CA LYS A 11 27.84 -26.60 -15.99
C LYS A 11 28.50 -26.14 -17.29
N ARG A 12 29.80 -26.16 -17.29
CA ARG A 12 30.72 -25.82 -18.40
C ARG A 12 30.56 -26.84 -19.53
N GLY A 13 29.71 -26.55 -20.52
CA GLY A 13 29.44 -27.40 -21.68
C GLY A 13 30.13 -26.84 -22.94
N LYS A 14 30.41 -27.75 -23.88
CA LYS A 14 31.04 -27.50 -25.18
C LYS A 14 30.21 -26.49 -26.02
N ASN A 15 30.82 -25.87 -27.03
CA ASN A 15 30.22 -24.75 -27.81
C ASN A 15 28.79 -25.00 -28.32
N GLY A 16 28.38 -26.24 -28.61
CA GLY A 16 27.02 -26.58 -29.04
C GLY A 16 25.95 -26.42 -27.95
N GLU A 17 26.27 -26.77 -26.70
CA GLU A 17 25.34 -26.60 -25.58
C GLU A 17 25.14 -25.13 -25.21
N ARG A 18 26.16 -24.29 -25.40
CA ARG A 18 26.05 -22.84 -25.23
C ARG A 18 25.08 -22.23 -26.25
N LEU A 19 25.11 -22.70 -27.50
CA LEU A 19 24.24 -22.20 -28.55
C LEU A 19 22.79 -22.62 -28.30
N VAL A 20 22.57 -23.89 -27.95
CA VAL A 20 21.22 -24.41 -27.61
C VAL A 20 20.65 -23.70 -26.38
N TYR A 21 21.47 -23.46 -25.34
CA TYR A 21 21.06 -22.70 -24.16
C TYR A 21 20.70 -21.24 -24.52
N LYS A 22 21.50 -20.60 -25.40
CA LYS A 22 21.23 -19.25 -25.86
C LYS A 22 19.92 -19.16 -26.64
N LEU A 23 19.69 -20.06 -27.60
CA LEU A 23 18.46 -20.14 -28.38
C LEU A 23 17.23 -20.48 -27.53
N ARG A 24 17.36 -21.37 -26.54
CA ARG A 24 16.28 -21.68 -25.60
C ARG A 24 15.94 -20.49 -24.73
N ARG A 25 16.96 -19.76 -24.24
CA ARG A 25 16.79 -18.54 -23.46
C ARG A 25 16.14 -17.42 -24.29
N GLU A 26 16.54 -17.24 -25.53
CA GLU A 26 15.94 -16.29 -26.47
C GLU A 26 14.47 -16.62 -26.75
N ASN A 27 14.13 -17.89 -26.93
CA ASN A 27 12.75 -18.34 -27.11
C ASN A 27 11.90 -18.20 -25.84
N GLU A 28 12.44 -18.47 -24.66
CA GLU A 28 11.75 -18.24 -23.38
C GLU A 28 11.56 -16.75 -23.11
N MET A 29 12.54 -15.92 -23.42
CA MET A 29 12.40 -14.47 -23.31
C MET A 29 11.42 -13.89 -24.33
N ALA A 30 11.37 -14.39 -25.55
CA ALA A 30 10.37 -14.00 -26.54
C ALA A 30 8.95 -14.36 -26.11
N LYS A 31 8.75 -15.51 -25.45
CA LYS A 31 7.46 -15.91 -24.85
C LYS A 31 7.06 -15.07 -23.63
N THR A 32 8.03 -14.45 -22.95
CA THR A 32 7.78 -13.58 -21.78
C THR A 32 7.57 -12.12 -22.14
N ARG A 33 7.78 -11.71 -23.39
CA ARG A 33 7.51 -10.36 -23.86
C ARG A 33 6.00 -10.09 -23.87
N SER A 34 5.53 -9.36 -22.87
CA SER A 34 4.11 -8.95 -22.74
C SER A 34 3.84 -7.54 -23.27
N LEU A 35 4.88 -6.82 -23.69
CA LEU A 35 4.84 -5.44 -24.15
C LEU A 35 5.34 -5.32 -25.60
N PRO A 36 4.95 -4.26 -26.34
CA PRO A 36 5.55 -3.95 -27.66
C PRO A 36 7.07 -3.76 -27.58
N ASP A 37 7.79 -4.13 -28.64
CA ASP A 37 9.27 -4.12 -28.70
C ASP A 37 9.93 -2.78 -28.34
N LYS A 38 9.22 -1.65 -28.56
CA LYS A 38 9.71 -0.30 -28.19
C LYS A 38 10.00 -0.11 -26.71
N TYR A 39 9.46 -0.98 -25.85
CA TYR A 39 9.66 -0.91 -24.40
C TYR A 39 10.80 -1.78 -23.88
N TYR A 40 11.39 -2.60 -24.77
CA TYR A 40 12.57 -3.38 -24.46
C TYR A 40 13.83 -2.62 -24.90
N ASP A 41 14.92 -2.76 -24.13
CA ASP A 41 16.19 -2.17 -24.50
C ASP A 41 16.73 -2.89 -25.74
N LYS A 42 17.57 -2.19 -26.54
CA LYS A 42 18.23 -2.78 -27.72
C LYS A 42 19.04 -4.04 -27.35
N ASP A 43 19.62 -4.05 -26.14
CA ASP A 43 20.36 -5.17 -25.59
C ASP A 43 19.56 -6.05 -24.63
N TYR A 44 18.21 -6.06 -24.74
CA TYR A 44 17.33 -6.81 -23.83
C TYR A 44 17.71 -8.28 -23.68
N GLU A 45 18.13 -8.92 -24.77
CA GLU A 45 18.60 -10.32 -24.78
C GLU A 45 19.84 -10.55 -23.90
N HIS A 46 20.65 -9.51 -23.71
CA HIS A 46 21.86 -9.56 -22.89
C HIS A 46 21.59 -9.10 -21.44
N ASN A 47 20.84 -8.01 -21.27
CA ASN A 47 20.64 -7.30 -20.01
C ASN A 47 19.30 -7.61 -19.32
N GLY A 48 18.30 -8.13 -20.07
CA GLY A 48 16.96 -8.39 -19.55
C GLY A 48 16.19 -7.13 -19.09
N ILE A 49 16.66 -5.94 -19.51
CA ILE A 49 16.06 -4.66 -19.10
C ILE A 49 14.86 -4.34 -19.98
N HIS A 50 13.70 -4.18 -19.36
CA HIS A 50 12.48 -3.74 -20.02
C HIS A 50 11.93 -2.48 -19.38
N ARG A 51 11.35 -1.63 -20.21
CA ARG A 51 10.64 -0.40 -19.82
C ARG A 51 9.15 -0.62 -19.89
N VAL A 52 8.42 0.18 -19.14
CA VAL A 52 6.96 0.20 -19.21
C VAL A 52 6.46 1.58 -19.62
N PRO A 53 5.28 1.66 -20.24
CA PRO A 53 4.67 2.95 -20.58
C PRO A 53 4.33 3.74 -19.30
N LEU A 54 4.43 5.06 -19.39
CA LEU A 54 4.23 5.96 -18.23
C LEU A 54 2.86 5.82 -17.58
N TRP A 55 1.81 5.52 -18.36
CA TRP A 55 0.46 5.33 -17.82
C TRP A 55 0.36 4.13 -16.87
N ARG A 56 1.15 3.07 -17.08
CA ARG A 56 1.23 1.93 -16.13
C ARG A 56 1.92 2.33 -14.83
N ILE A 57 2.95 3.17 -14.91
CA ILE A 57 3.62 3.72 -13.72
C ILE A 57 2.64 4.59 -12.93
N ALA A 58 1.91 5.47 -13.64
CA ALA A 58 0.89 6.33 -13.03
C ALA A 58 -0.24 5.51 -12.39
N GLY A 59 -0.81 4.52 -13.10
CA GLY A 59 -1.84 3.62 -12.56
C GLY A 59 -1.36 2.85 -11.33
N TYR A 60 -0.08 2.45 -11.33
CA TYR A 60 0.51 1.82 -10.15
C TYR A 60 0.63 2.76 -8.95
N ALA A 61 1.04 4.02 -9.16
CA ALA A 61 1.14 5.02 -8.11
C ALA A 61 -0.23 5.34 -7.48
N LEU A 62 -1.32 5.32 -8.25
CA LEU A 62 -2.68 5.49 -7.73
C LEU A 62 -3.07 4.45 -6.65
N ASN A 63 -2.52 3.23 -6.71
CA ASN A 63 -2.78 2.24 -5.68
C ASN A 63 -2.17 2.63 -4.32
N ASN A 64 -0.98 3.21 -4.30
CA ASN A 64 -0.37 3.71 -3.08
C ASN A 64 -1.17 4.89 -2.51
N THR A 65 -1.71 5.72 -3.39
CA THR A 65 -2.60 6.84 -3.04
C THR A 65 -3.84 6.36 -2.27
N ALA A 66 -4.44 5.23 -2.66
CA ALA A 66 -5.57 4.64 -1.94
C ALA A 66 -5.24 4.25 -0.49
N THR A 67 -4.04 3.71 -0.26
CA THR A 67 -3.56 3.40 1.09
C THR A 67 -3.35 4.67 1.92
N ASN A 68 -2.88 5.75 1.29
CA ASN A 68 -2.63 7.03 1.95
C ASN A 68 -3.90 7.78 2.35
N VAL A 69 -5.07 7.45 1.78
CA VAL A 69 -6.38 7.95 2.28
C VAL A 69 -6.61 7.48 3.73
N TYR A 70 -6.33 6.22 4.04
CA TYR A 70 -6.41 5.70 5.41
C TYR A 70 -5.39 6.35 6.34
N LEU A 71 -4.17 6.61 5.85
CA LEU A 71 -3.16 7.33 6.61
C LEU A 71 -3.65 8.74 6.98
N MET A 72 -4.27 9.45 6.03
CA MET A 72 -4.85 10.78 6.27
C MET A 72 -5.94 10.72 7.34
N MET A 73 -6.83 9.74 7.28
CA MET A 73 -7.87 9.55 8.30
C MET A 73 -7.26 9.34 9.69
N MET A 74 -6.18 8.58 9.80
CA MET A 74 -5.50 8.34 11.07
C MET A 74 -4.78 9.57 11.62
N ASN A 75 -4.39 10.53 10.80
CA ASN A 75 -3.85 11.81 11.29
C ASN A 75 -4.87 12.58 12.11
N TYR A 76 -6.17 12.43 11.83
CA TYR A 76 -7.26 13.02 12.62
C TYR A 76 -7.65 12.18 13.85
N ALA A 77 -7.14 10.97 14.00
CA ALA A 77 -7.42 10.08 15.14
C ALA A 77 -7.04 10.71 16.50
N THR A 78 -6.05 11.61 16.52
CA THR A 78 -5.68 12.37 17.73
C THR A 78 -6.85 13.19 18.26
N TYR A 79 -7.65 13.81 17.39
CA TYR A 79 -8.85 14.56 17.79
C TYR A 79 -9.92 13.64 18.39
N TYR A 80 -10.09 12.44 17.82
CA TYR A 80 -10.98 11.42 18.36
C TYR A 80 -10.56 10.96 19.78
N LEU A 81 -9.27 10.75 19.98
CA LEU A 81 -8.71 10.39 21.28
C LEU A 81 -8.99 11.47 22.34
N MET A 82 -8.80 12.73 21.99
CA MET A 82 -9.09 13.83 22.92
C MET A 82 -10.57 13.97 23.23
N GLY A 83 -11.44 13.87 22.22
CA GLY A 83 -12.88 14.08 22.38
C GLY A 83 -13.61 12.93 23.07
N TRP A 84 -13.35 11.69 22.67
CA TRP A 84 -14.15 10.52 23.09
C TRP A 84 -13.44 9.58 24.05
N VAL A 85 -12.14 9.47 23.95
CA VAL A 85 -11.36 8.64 24.89
C VAL A 85 -10.99 9.46 26.14
N GLY A 86 -11.00 10.79 26.03
CA GLY A 86 -10.72 11.69 27.14
C GLY A 86 -9.23 11.75 27.50
N VAL A 87 -8.36 11.50 26.54
CA VAL A 87 -6.91 11.52 26.73
C VAL A 87 -6.36 12.90 26.44
N GLY A 88 -5.46 13.39 27.29
CA GLY A 88 -4.80 14.67 27.04
C GLY A 88 -4.00 14.68 25.74
N MET A 89 -3.85 15.86 25.12
CA MET A 89 -3.15 16.04 23.84
C MET A 89 -1.74 15.44 23.83
N MET A 90 -1.01 15.53 24.93
CA MET A 90 0.34 15.00 25.07
C MET A 90 0.36 13.46 24.96
N LEU A 91 -0.59 12.77 25.62
CA LEU A 91 -0.69 11.30 25.53
C LEU A 91 -1.17 10.85 24.16
N ALA A 92 -2.10 11.57 23.55
CA ALA A 92 -2.59 11.24 22.20
C ALA A 92 -1.46 11.38 21.14
N SER A 93 -0.63 12.43 21.24
CA SER A 93 0.52 12.62 20.36
C SER A 93 1.62 11.58 20.60
N SER A 94 1.89 11.26 21.87
CA SER A 94 2.87 10.22 22.25
C SER A 94 2.44 8.83 21.73
N LEU A 95 1.15 8.51 21.79
CA LEU A 95 0.61 7.28 21.22
C LEU A 95 0.86 7.20 19.72
N SER A 96 0.62 8.30 18.98
CA SER A 96 0.90 8.36 17.55
C SER A 96 2.38 8.10 17.23
N MET A 97 3.30 8.60 18.05
CA MET A 97 4.73 8.36 17.91
C MET A 97 5.10 6.89 18.22
N ILE A 98 4.54 6.31 19.28
CA ILE A 98 4.75 4.90 19.64
C ILE A 98 4.25 3.97 18.52
N MET A 99 3.11 4.29 17.91
CA MET A 99 2.58 3.52 16.79
C MET A 99 3.49 3.58 15.55
N ARG A 100 4.22 4.67 15.32
CA ARG A 100 5.23 4.73 14.25
C ARG A 100 6.43 3.82 14.53
N ILE A 101 6.84 3.69 15.79
CA ILE A 101 7.89 2.74 16.19
C ILE A 101 7.39 1.31 15.97
N TRP A 102 6.14 1.02 16.33
CA TRP A 102 5.50 -0.27 16.10
C TRP A 102 5.48 -0.63 14.61
N ASP A 103 5.10 0.31 13.74
CA ASP A 103 5.13 0.17 12.29
C ASP A 103 6.54 -0.23 11.80
N GLY A 104 7.58 0.50 12.24
CA GLY A 104 8.97 0.20 11.89
C GLY A 104 9.45 -1.19 12.36
N VAL A 105 8.92 -1.73 13.46
CA VAL A 105 9.22 -3.10 13.91
C VAL A 105 8.48 -4.15 13.08
N THR A 106 7.25 -3.87 12.69
CA THR A 106 6.42 -4.80 11.90
C THR A 106 6.81 -4.87 10.43
N ASP A 107 7.41 -3.81 9.86
CA ASP A 107 7.85 -3.74 8.46
C ASP A 107 8.76 -4.93 8.05
N PRO A 108 9.88 -5.23 8.74
CA PRO A 108 10.75 -6.35 8.40
C PRO A 108 10.05 -7.71 8.55
N PHE A 109 9.19 -7.84 9.56
CA PHE A 109 8.45 -9.08 9.80
C PHE A 109 7.47 -9.39 8.68
N VAL A 110 6.67 -8.41 8.28
CA VAL A 110 5.75 -8.54 7.15
C VAL A 110 6.52 -8.75 5.84
N GLY A 111 7.64 -8.04 5.64
CA GLY A 111 8.51 -8.24 4.49
C GLY A 111 8.98 -9.68 4.36
N PHE A 112 9.45 -10.28 5.46
CA PHE A 112 9.85 -11.68 5.50
C PHE A 112 8.69 -12.63 5.18
N MET A 113 7.49 -12.38 5.73
CA MET A 113 6.30 -13.18 5.43
C MET A 113 5.93 -13.12 3.94
N VAL A 114 5.94 -11.93 3.35
CA VAL A 114 5.66 -11.72 1.92
C VAL A 114 6.71 -12.45 1.08
N ASP A 115 7.99 -12.40 1.45
CA ASP A 115 9.07 -13.04 0.70
C ASP A 115 9.01 -14.57 0.74
N LYS A 116 8.55 -15.14 1.83
CA LYS A 116 8.39 -16.59 1.98
C LYS A 116 7.15 -17.15 1.31
N THR A 117 6.17 -16.31 0.96
CA THR A 117 4.90 -16.76 0.40
C THR A 117 5.00 -16.95 -1.11
N ASN A 118 4.81 -18.18 -1.59
CA ASN A 118 4.71 -18.56 -3.00
C ASN A 118 3.35 -19.21 -3.27
N GLY A 119 2.28 -18.41 -3.36
CA GLY A 119 0.92 -18.92 -3.59
C GLY A 119 0.54 -19.00 -5.07
N LYS A 120 -0.53 -19.77 -5.37
CA LYS A 120 -1.11 -19.90 -6.72
C LYS A 120 -1.58 -18.54 -7.30
N PHE A 121 -1.96 -17.60 -6.47
CA PHE A 121 -2.42 -16.26 -6.86
C PHE A 121 -1.29 -15.22 -6.97
N GLY A 122 -0.03 -15.65 -6.88
CA GLY A 122 1.12 -14.76 -6.83
C GLY A 122 1.49 -14.35 -5.40
N LYS A 123 2.68 -13.71 -5.26
CA LYS A 123 3.27 -13.36 -3.97
C LYS A 123 2.53 -12.19 -3.30
N ASN A 124 2.15 -11.18 -4.06
CA ASN A 124 1.72 -9.88 -3.55
C ASN A 124 0.19 -9.74 -3.41
N ARG A 125 -0.60 -10.38 -4.29
CA ARG A 125 -2.06 -10.21 -4.34
C ARG A 125 -2.79 -10.53 -3.03
N PRO A 126 -2.55 -11.68 -2.36
CA PRO A 126 -3.26 -12.01 -1.14
C PRO A 126 -3.03 -11.00 -0.02
N PHE A 127 -1.80 -10.50 0.11
CA PHE A 127 -1.46 -9.52 1.15
C PHE A 127 -2.13 -8.15 0.92
N ILE A 128 -2.34 -7.75 -0.34
CA ILE A 128 -3.07 -6.52 -0.66
C ILE A 128 -4.53 -6.64 -0.19
N VAL A 129 -5.18 -7.76 -0.53
CA VAL A 129 -6.59 -7.97 -0.16
C VAL A 129 -6.74 -8.09 1.36
N ILE A 130 -5.90 -8.89 2.01
CA ILE A 130 -5.91 -9.06 3.47
C ILE A 130 -5.62 -7.73 4.17
N GLY A 131 -4.58 -7.02 3.76
CA GLY A 131 -4.23 -5.71 4.32
C GLY A 131 -5.37 -4.69 4.17
N GLN A 132 -6.04 -4.67 3.01
CA GLN A 132 -7.18 -3.79 2.76
C GLN A 132 -8.38 -4.12 3.67
N ILE A 133 -8.70 -5.41 3.85
CA ILE A 133 -9.78 -5.85 4.74
C ILE A 133 -9.45 -5.46 6.19
N ILE A 134 -8.21 -5.70 6.63
CA ILE A 134 -7.76 -5.31 7.97
C ILE A 134 -7.92 -3.81 8.17
N LEU A 135 -7.45 -2.98 7.24
CA LEU A 135 -7.56 -1.52 7.32
C LEU A 135 -9.02 -1.06 7.41
N CYS A 136 -9.89 -1.61 6.57
CA CYS A 136 -11.31 -1.25 6.55
C CYS A 136 -12.02 -1.64 7.86
N VAL A 137 -11.83 -2.88 8.31
CA VAL A 137 -12.48 -3.39 9.52
C VAL A 137 -11.96 -2.70 10.78
N THR A 138 -10.64 -2.57 10.91
CA THR A 138 -10.05 -1.95 12.12
C THR A 138 -10.35 -0.46 12.22
N SER A 139 -10.36 0.27 11.11
CA SER A 139 -10.76 1.68 11.10
C SER A 139 -12.25 1.84 11.44
N TRP A 140 -13.11 0.94 10.95
CA TRP A 140 -14.51 0.91 11.32
C TRP A 140 -14.69 0.68 12.82
N VAL A 141 -14.04 -0.34 13.37
CA VAL A 141 -14.08 -0.66 14.82
C VAL A 141 -13.56 0.51 15.64
N ALA A 142 -12.45 1.14 15.23
CA ALA A 142 -11.85 2.26 15.93
C ALA A 142 -12.84 3.42 16.13
N PHE A 143 -13.58 3.79 15.09
CA PHE A 143 -14.43 5.00 15.12
C PHE A 143 -15.89 4.73 15.45
N HIS A 144 -16.41 3.49 15.24
CA HIS A 144 -17.82 3.17 15.48
C HIS A 144 -18.09 2.39 16.77
N VAL A 145 -17.09 1.69 17.30
CA VAL A 145 -17.25 0.84 18.49
C VAL A 145 -16.65 1.47 19.73
N THR A 146 -15.47 2.10 19.63
CA THR A 146 -14.71 2.59 20.80
C THR A 146 -15.52 3.55 21.67
N HIS A 147 -16.29 4.46 21.09
CA HIS A 147 -17.07 5.45 21.85
C HIS A 147 -18.23 4.82 22.65
N LYS A 148 -18.68 3.61 22.30
CA LYS A 148 -19.75 2.87 23.00
C LYS A 148 -19.26 2.12 24.23
N LEU A 149 -17.95 1.95 24.38
CA LEU A 149 -17.36 1.22 25.51
C LEU A 149 -17.33 2.09 26.79
N PRO A 150 -17.25 1.46 27.97
CA PRO A 150 -17.02 2.17 29.23
C PRO A 150 -15.71 2.95 29.20
N GLN A 151 -15.67 4.12 29.81
CA GLN A 151 -14.56 5.08 29.72
C GLN A 151 -13.19 4.47 30.11
N GLY A 152 -13.13 3.60 31.14
CA GLY A 152 -11.90 2.96 31.56
C GLY A 152 -11.31 1.94 30.58
N VAL A 153 -12.10 1.41 29.64
CA VAL A 153 -11.67 0.40 28.66
C VAL A 153 -11.40 1.00 27.27
N ARG A 154 -11.87 2.23 27.00
CA ARG A 154 -11.73 2.87 25.69
C ARG A 154 -10.30 2.98 25.23
N PHE A 155 -9.42 3.47 26.10
CA PHE A 155 -8.01 3.71 25.73
C PHE A 155 -7.27 2.41 25.40
N PRO A 156 -7.21 1.38 26.28
CA PRO A 156 -6.51 0.13 25.96
C PRO A 156 -7.11 -0.58 24.75
N PHE A 157 -8.43 -0.58 24.59
CA PHE A 157 -9.09 -1.14 23.43
C PHE A 157 -8.66 -0.43 22.13
N TYR A 158 -8.66 0.90 22.14
CA TYR A 158 -8.25 1.69 20.99
C TYR A 158 -6.78 1.44 20.61
N VAL A 159 -5.88 1.32 21.58
CA VAL A 159 -4.47 0.98 21.35
C VAL A 159 -4.33 -0.37 20.64
N VAL A 160 -5.04 -1.40 21.10
CA VAL A 160 -5.00 -2.73 20.45
C VAL A 160 -5.53 -2.66 19.02
N VAL A 161 -6.63 -1.96 18.78
CA VAL A 161 -7.18 -1.77 17.44
C VAL A 161 -6.19 -1.03 16.54
N LEU A 162 -5.50 0.00 17.04
CA LEU A 162 -4.46 0.69 16.29
C LEU A 162 -3.27 -0.20 15.95
N MET A 163 -2.82 -1.07 16.87
CA MET A 163 -1.73 -2.01 16.58
C MET A 163 -2.08 -2.93 15.40
N VAL A 164 -3.31 -3.45 15.36
CA VAL A 164 -3.79 -4.28 14.25
C VAL A 164 -3.97 -3.46 12.97
N TYR A 165 -4.42 -2.21 13.08
CA TYR A 165 -4.53 -1.29 11.95
C TYR A 165 -3.17 -1.06 11.28
N TYR A 166 -2.13 -0.74 12.07
CA TYR A 166 -0.79 -0.52 11.53
C TYR A 166 -0.22 -1.79 10.90
N LEU A 167 -0.52 -2.99 11.42
CA LEU A 167 -0.14 -4.23 10.76
C LEU A 167 -0.76 -4.36 9.35
N GLY A 168 -2.03 -4.01 9.19
CA GLY A 168 -2.68 -3.95 7.87
C GLY A 168 -2.05 -2.90 6.94
N TYR A 169 -1.71 -1.73 7.49
CA TYR A 169 -1.03 -0.65 6.76
C TYR A 169 0.36 -1.08 6.27
N THR A 170 1.16 -1.69 7.15
CA THR A 170 2.47 -2.27 6.83
C THR A 170 2.36 -3.30 5.69
N CYS A 171 1.36 -4.20 5.74
CA CYS A 171 1.13 -5.16 4.65
C CYS A 171 0.93 -4.47 3.30
N GLN A 172 0.17 -3.39 3.25
CA GLN A 172 -0.06 -2.62 2.03
C GLN A 172 1.22 -1.93 1.53
N CYS A 173 1.95 -1.26 2.43
CA CYS A 173 3.17 -0.53 2.09
C CYS A 173 4.28 -1.45 1.57
N VAL A 174 4.54 -2.56 2.26
CA VAL A 174 5.58 -3.53 1.89
C VAL A 174 5.28 -4.14 0.53
N VAL A 175 4.03 -4.56 0.31
CA VAL A 175 3.63 -5.16 -0.98
C VAL A 175 3.68 -4.14 -2.12
N THR A 176 3.29 -2.89 -1.87
CA THR A 176 3.38 -1.83 -2.88
C THR A 176 4.83 -1.62 -3.30
N LYS A 177 5.76 -1.50 -2.37
CA LYS A 177 7.19 -1.33 -2.67
C LYS A 177 7.79 -2.57 -3.36
N SER A 178 7.46 -3.77 -2.89
CA SER A 178 7.92 -5.03 -3.50
C SER A 178 7.43 -5.18 -4.95
N ALA A 179 6.18 -4.82 -5.22
CA ALA A 179 5.61 -4.95 -6.54
C ALA A 179 6.15 -3.93 -7.57
N GLN A 180 6.67 -2.76 -7.13
CA GLN A 180 7.35 -1.81 -8.02
C GLN A 180 8.51 -2.47 -8.78
N SER A 181 9.29 -3.31 -8.10
CA SER A 181 10.42 -4.03 -8.72
C SER A 181 9.98 -5.06 -9.75
N CYS A 182 8.71 -5.49 -9.71
CA CYS A 182 8.14 -6.43 -10.68
C CYS A 182 7.56 -5.72 -11.92
N VAL A 183 7.22 -4.44 -11.81
CA VAL A 183 6.65 -3.66 -12.92
C VAL A 183 7.73 -3.27 -13.92
N THR A 184 8.87 -2.78 -13.47
CA THR A 184 10.02 -2.46 -14.32
C THR A 184 11.35 -2.78 -13.61
N ASN A 185 12.31 -3.25 -14.37
CA ASN A 185 13.67 -3.46 -13.90
C ASN A 185 14.66 -2.38 -14.41
N ASP A 186 14.20 -1.38 -15.18
CA ASP A 186 15.02 -0.26 -15.62
C ASP A 186 15.31 0.69 -14.45
N PRO A 187 16.58 0.86 -14.04
CA PRO A 187 16.96 1.80 -12.98
C PRO A 187 16.54 3.24 -13.25
N LYS A 188 16.43 3.64 -14.52
CA LYS A 188 16.04 5.01 -14.93
C LYS A 188 14.53 5.28 -14.71
N GLN A 189 13.70 4.24 -14.72
CA GLN A 189 12.26 4.38 -14.49
C GLN A 189 11.87 4.29 -13.01
N ARG A 190 12.72 3.74 -12.15
CA ARG A 190 12.43 3.62 -10.71
C ARG A 190 12.15 4.96 -10.01
N PRO A 191 12.92 6.04 -10.25
CA PRO A 191 12.60 7.34 -9.65
C PRO A 191 11.26 7.92 -10.10
N MET A 192 10.78 7.56 -11.30
CA MET A 192 9.49 8.03 -11.81
C MET A 192 8.30 7.57 -10.95
N PHE A 193 8.36 6.36 -10.35
CA PHE A 193 7.33 5.91 -9.41
C PHE A 193 7.22 6.85 -8.21
N ALA A 194 8.34 7.25 -7.64
CA ALA A 194 8.36 8.19 -6.51
C ALA A 194 7.83 9.58 -6.92
N SER A 195 8.14 10.04 -8.14
CA SER A 195 7.65 11.32 -8.65
C SER A 195 6.14 11.31 -8.86
N PHE A 196 5.58 10.28 -9.51
CA PHE A 196 4.13 10.15 -9.69
C PHE A 196 3.41 9.98 -8.34
N ASP A 197 3.98 9.17 -7.44
CA ASP A 197 3.44 8.96 -6.11
C ASP A 197 3.41 10.27 -5.30
N GLY A 198 4.48 11.05 -5.34
CA GLY A 198 4.53 12.37 -4.71
C GLY A 198 3.47 13.35 -5.25
N VAL A 199 3.30 13.43 -6.57
CA VAL A 199 2.29 14.29 -7.20
C VAL A 199 0.87 13.86 -6.80
N PHE A 200 0.54 12.58 -6.92
CA PHE A 200 -0.78 12.07 -6.58
C PHE A 200 -1.10 12.22 -5.10
N ASN A 201 -0.14 11.96 -4.21
CA ASN A 201 -0.33 12.16 -2.78
C ASN A 201 -0.52 13.63 -2.42
N THR A 202 0.21 14.54 -3.04
CA THR A 202 0.03 15.98 -2.83
C THR A 202 -1.37 16.43 -3.24
N ILE A 203 -1.83 16.02 -4.41
CA ILE A 203 -3.18 16.32 -4.88
C ILE A 203 -4.22 15.70 -3.94
N LEU A 204 -4.06 14.42 -3.57
CA LEU A 204 -4.96 13.72 -2.65
C LEU A 204 -5.08 14.46 -1.32
N PHE A 205 -3.96 14.75 -0.66
CA PHE A 205 -3.98 15.37 0.66
C PHE A 205 -4.57 16.79 0.61
N THR A 206 -4.32 17.54 -0.46
CA THR A 206 -4.92 18.86 -0.64
C THR A 206 -6.44 18.77 -0.79
N VAL A 207 -6.92 17.90 -1.66
CA VAL A 207 -8.37 17.69 -1.88
C VAL A 207 -9.02 17.16 -0.61
N LEU A 208 -8.43 16.16 0.05
CA LEU A 208 -8.96 15.60 1.29
C LEU A 208 -8.98 16.63 2.41
N ALA A 209 -7.98 17.49 2.54
CA ALA A 209 -7.97 18.54 3.56
C ALA A 209 -9.17 19.50 3.40
N ILE A 210 -9.50 19.88 2.16
CA ILE A 210 -10.67 20.71 1.85
C ILE A 210 -11.98 19.98 2.19
N VAL A 211 -12.11 18.73 1.77
CA VAL A 211 -13.32 17.92 2.01
C VAL A 211 -13.51 17.68 3.51
N VAL A 212 -12.44 17.34 4.22
CA VAL A 212 -12.47 17.09 5.66
C VAL A 212 -12.82 18.35 6.43
N ALA A 213 -12.30 19.52 6.03
CA ALA A 213 -12.68 20.81 6.63
C ALA A 213 -14.17 21.11 6.42
N ASN A 214 -14.72 20.82 5.25
CA ASN A 214 -16.15 21.00 4.97
C ASN A 214 -17.03 20.06 5.81
N ILE A 215 -16.64 18.78 5.96
CA ILE A 215 -17.35 17.85 6.84
C ILE A 215 -17.27 18.31 8.29
N ALA A 216 -16.10 18.76 8.76
CA ALA A 216 -15.94 19.26 10.12
C ALA A 216 -16.79 20.50 10.38
N ASN A 217 -16.86 21.44 9.44
CA ASN A 217 -17.72 22.63 9.55
C ASN A 217 -19.21 22.29 9.60
N LYS A 218 -19.65 21.25 8.91
CA LYS A 218 -21.04 20.74 8.98
C LYS A 218 -21.42 20.31 10.41
N TYR A 219 -20.44 19.83 11.18
CA TYR A 219 -20.63 19.40 12.57
C TYR A 219 -20.04 20.37 13.59
N ALA A 220 -19.95 21.65 13.27
CA ALA A 220 -19.38 22.68 14.14
C ALA A 220 -20.12 22.76 15.50
N ASP A 221 -21.44 22.61 15.49
CA ASP A 221 -22.28 22.66 16.69
C ASP A 221 -22.12 21.46 17.62
N VAL A 222 -21.56 20.34 17.13
CA VAL A 222 -21.45 19.05 17.84
C VAL A 222 -20.01 18.70 18.19
N GLY A 223 -19.07 19.63 18.04
CA GLY A 223 -17.67 19.41 18.43
C GLY A 223 -16.69 19.31 17.27
N ASN A 224 -17.06 19.65 16.05
CA ASN A 224 -16.15 19.73 14.90
C ASN A 224 -15.38 18.40 14.65
N TYR A 225 -14.04 18.46 14.65
CA TYR A 225 -13.16 17.30 14.48
C TYR A 225 -13.24 16.24 15.58
N THR A 226 -13.90 16.53 16.72
CA THR A 226 -14.11 15.56 17.81
C THR A 226 -15.43 14.83 17.73
N SER A 227 -16.33 15.22 16.83
CA SER A 227 -17.66 14.58 16.66
C SER A 227 -17.55 13.16 16.13
N THR A 228 -18.35 12.22 16.67
CA THR A 228 -18.48 10.86 16.12
C THR A 228 -19.08 10.87 14.72
N GLN A 229 -20.00 11.79 14.45
CA GLN A 229 -20.66 11.93 13.16
C GLN A 229 -19.65 12.31 12.06
N PHE A 230 -18.69 13.20 12.41
CA PHE A 230 -17.57 13.53 11.54
C PHE A 230 -16.77 12.28 11.15
N PHE A 231 -16.39 11.43 12.12
CA PHE A 231 -15.62 10.21 11.83
C PHE A 231 -16.42 9.16 11.08
N HIS A 232 -17.73 9.06 11.28
CA HIS A 232 -18.59 8.17 10.52
C HIS A 232 -18.65 8.56 9.04
N GLU A 233 -18.89 9.85 8.73
CA GLU A 233 -18.87 10.35 7.34
C GLU A 233 -17.49 10.21 6.70
N PHE A 234 -16.46 10.57 7.43
CA PHE A 234 -15.08 10.49 6.93
C PHE A 234 -14.68 9.03 6.65
N TRP A 235 -15.06 8.11 7.52
CA TRP A 235 -14.80 6.67 7.29
C TRP A 235 -15.54 6.16 6.05
N MET A 236 -16.82 6.48 5.88
CA MET A 236 -17.59 6.08 4.70
C MET A 236 -16.94 6.57 3.41
N MET A 237 -16.54 7.83 3.36
CA MET A 237 -15.84 8.42 2.23
C MET A 237 -14.52 7.70 1.95
N THR A 238 -13.72 7.44 2.98
CA THR A 238 -12.45 6.72 2.89
C THR A 238 -12.64 5.31 2.35
N ALA A 239 -13.63 4.57 2.85
CA ALA A 239 -13.93 3.22 2.43
C ALA A 239 -14.35 3.17 0.95
N ILE A 240 -15.26 4.05 0.52
CA ILE A 240 -15.72 4.13 -0.88
C ILE A 240 -14.55 4.46 -1.82
N MET A 241 -13.74 5.45 -1.49
CA MET A 241 -12.58 5.81 -2.31
C MET A 241 -11.59 4.65 -2.42
N SER A 242 -11.27 4.01 -1.31
CA SER A 242 -10.29 2.93 -1.28
C SER A 242 -10.78 1.69 -2.04
N VAL A 243 -12.04 1.29 -1.91
CA VAL A 243 -12.62 0.16 -2.65
C VAL A 243 -12.66 0.46 -4.15
N SER A 244 -13.01 1.69 -4.54
CA SER A 244 -13.02 2.10 -5.95
C SER A 244 -11.63 1.96 -6.59
N TYR A 245 -10.57 2.38 -5.91
CA TYR A 245 -9.20 2.25 -6.41
C TYR A 245 -8.71 0.80 -6.47
N THR A 246 -9.06 -0.04 -5.49
CA THR A 246 -8.68 -1.45 -5.50
C THR A 246 -9.38 -2.24 -6.60
N HIS A 247 -10.62 -1.87 -6.93
CA HIS A 247 -11.38 -2.49 -8.03
C HIS A 247 -10.78 -2.16 -9.40
N LEU A 248 -10.37 -0.91 -9.62
CA LEU A 248 -9.70 -0.50 -10.87
C LEU A 248 -8.43 -1.33 -11.13
N ARG A 249 -7.68 -1.67 -10.09
CA ARG A 249 -6.46 -2.49 -10.21
C ARG A 249 -6.74 -3.95 -10.58
N ALA A 250 -7.84 -4.53 -10.12
CA ALA A 250 -8.17 -5.92 -10.41
C ALA A 250 -8.37 -6.17 -11.91
N HIS A 251 -8.72 -5.14 -12.68
CA HIS A 251 -8.89 -5.20 -14.14
C HIS A 251 -7.59 -4.97 -14.93
N GLU A 252 -6.54 -4.37 -14.33
CA GLU A 252 -5.28 -4.07 -15.03
C GLU A 252 -4.19 -5.16 -14.89
N THR A 253 -4.40 -6.17 -14.07
CA THR A 253 -3.46 -7.29 -13.82
C THR A 253 -4.02 -8.62 -14.28
#